data_7d2f0ff497778c5309936aee12b4e52e
#
_entry.id   7d2f0ff497778c5309936aee12b4e52e
#
_cell.length_a   1.000
_cell.length_b   1.000
_cell.length_c   1.000
_cell.angle_alpha   90.00
_cell.angle_beta   90.00
_cell.angle_gamma   90.00
#
_symmetry.space_group_name_H-M   'P 1'
#
loop_
_entity.id
_entity.type
_entity.pdbx_description
1 polymer ?
#
loop_
_entity_poly.entity_id
_entity_poly.type
_entity_poly.pdbx_seq_one_letter_code
_entity_poly.pdbx_strand_id
1 'polypeptide(L)'
;MTILQDTGIINGVLGAIGIEPIHVIGTETAVIIGMVYDYFPYMVLPIYSILAKLDIRLLEAARDLGCNGASVLRRVVFPLSVPGVISGVTMVLIPSISTFYISQKLGSGKFFLIGDAIEGQYVANNLHFAAAIAFILMLILLIGMAVMKYFTTKHLYGGD
;
A
#
# COMPACT_ATOMS: atom_id res chain seq x y z
N MET A 1 0.02 -8.36 -15.83
CA MET A 1 1.26 -8.85 -16.43
C MET A 1 1.50 -8.32 -17.84
N THR A 2 0.54 -8.36 -18.71
CA THR A 2 0.63 -7.90 -20.11
C THR A 2 1.12 -6.44 -20.27
N ILE A 3 0.97 -5.60 -19.26
CA ILE A 3 1.39 -4.19 -19.31
C ILE A 3 2.90 -4.02 -19.13
N LEU A 4 3.51 -4.78 -18.21
CA LEU A 4 4.93 -4.66 -17.82
C LEU A 4 5.87 -5.64 -18.55
N GLN A 5 5.33 -6.54 -19.38
CA GLN A 5 6.14 -7.47 -20.19
C GLN A 5 6.98 -6.72 -21.23
N ASP A 6 8.11 -7.32 -21.64
CA ASP A 6 8.99 -6.77 -22.66
C ASP A 6 8.26 -6.50 -23.98
N THR A 7 7.24 -7.31 -24.31
CA THR A 7 6.30 -7.13 -25.42
C THR A 7 5.00 -6.44 -25.01
N GLY A 8 4.96 -5.82 -23.83
CA GLY A 8 3.78 -5.21 -23.24
C GLY A 8 3.45 -3.83 -23.81
N ILE A 9 2.31 -3.30 -23.40
CA ILE A 9 1.79 -2.01 -23.87
C ILE A 9 2.78 -0.87 -23.60
N ILE A 10 3.47 -0.87 -22.45
CA ILE A 10 4.45 0.18 -22.10
C ILE A 10 5.62 0.16 -23.08
N ASN A 11 6.22 -1.00 -23.32
CA ASN A 11 7.34 -1.11 -24.25
C ASN A 11 6.90 -0.91 -25.72
N GLY A 12 5.65 -1.24 -26.06
CA GLY A 12 5.07 -0.92 -27.36
C GLY A 12 4.96 0.59 -27.59
N VAL A 13 4.52 1.34 -26.59
CA VAL A 13 4.45 2.82 -26.66
C VAL A 13 5.85 3.44 -26.66
N LEU A 14 6.77 2.95 -25.83
CA LEU A 14 8.17 3.41 -25.82
C LEU A 14 8.86 3.18 -27.15
N GLY A 15 8.67 2.00 -27.77
CA GLY A 15 9.20 1.69 -29.08
C GLY A 15 8.64 2.60 -30.20
N ALA A 16 7.36 3.01 -30.11
CA ALA A 16 6.74 3.94 -31.04
C ALA A 16 7.33 5.37 -30.94
N ILE A 17 7.89 5.73 -29.77
CA ILE A 17 8.55 7.03 -29.52
C ILE A 17 10.06 6.96 -29.77
N GLY A 18 10.61 5.76 -30.12
CA GLY A 18 12.04 5.56 -30.37
C GLY A 18 12.88 5.40 -29.09
N ILE A 19 12.27 5.05 -27.96
CA ILE A 19 12.95 4.77 -26.69
C ILE A 19 13.19 3.27 -26.59
N GLU A 20 14.37 2.86 -26.09
CA GLU A 20 14.70 1.46 -25.88
C GLU A 20 13.71 0.79 -24.90
N PRO A 21 13.36 -0.49 -25.12
CA PRO A 21 12.47 -1.24 -24.22
C PRO A 21 13.04 -1.32 -22.82
N ILE A 22 12.21 -1.08 -21.81
CA ILE A 22 12.62 -1.18 -20.41
C ILE A 22 12.30 -2.59 -19.91
N HIS A 23 13.33 -3.32 -19.47
CA HIS A 23 13.20 -4.61 -18.81
C HIS A 23 12.85 -4.41 -17.34
N VAL A 24 11.54 -4.36 -17.03
CA VAL A 24 11.04 -4.12 -15.67
C VAL A 24 10.79 -5.43 -14.93
N ILE A 25 10.32 -6.48 -15.62
CA ILE A 25 10.04 -7.79 -15.01
C ILE A 25 11.34 -8.43 -14.51
N GLY A 26 11.30 -8.99 -13.30
CA GLY A 26 12.48 -9.56 -12.64
C GLY A 26 13.30 -8.52 -11.87
N THR A 27 12.76 -7.32 -11.66
CA THR A 27 13.36 -6.28 -10.84
C THR A 27 12.54 -6.04 -9.58
N GLU A 28 13.18 -5.51 -8.53
CA GLU A 28 12.51 -5.08 -7.30
C GLU A 28 11.44 -4.02 -7.59
N THR A 29 11.74 -3.12 -8.53
CA THR A 29 10.81 -2.07 -8.96
C THR A 29 9.51 -2.64 -9.52
N ALA A 30 9.57 -3.74 -10.28
CA ALA A 30 8.37 -4.40 -10.80
C ALA A 30 7.49 -4.95 -9.68
N VAL A 31 8.10 -5.54 -8.66
CA VAL A 31 7.39 -6.07 -7.49
C VAL A 31 6.71 -4.93 -6.72
N ILE A 32 7.43 -3.83 -6.46
CA ILE A 32 6.89 -2.65 -5.76
C ILE A 32 5.72 -2.04 -6.53
N ILE A 33 5.87 -1.81 -7.85
CA ILE A 33 4.80 -1.27 -8.68
C ILE A 33 3.58 -2.20 -8.69
N GLY A 34 3.81 -3.51 -8.79
CA GLY A 34 2.75 -4.50 -8.72
C GLY A 34 1.99 -4.48 -7.40
N MET A 35 2.73 -4.39 -6.28
CA MET A 35 2.13 -4.27 -4.94
C MET A 35 1.34 -2.96 -4.78
N VAL A 36 1.90 -1.84 -5.24
CA VAL A 36 1.20 -0.55 -5.19
C VAL A 36 -0.11 -0.62 -5.98
N TYR A 37 -0.08 -1.21 -7.18
CA TYR A 37 -1.27 -1.35 -8.02
C TYR A 37 -2.34 -2.24 -7.37
N ASP A 38 -1.93 -3.37 -6.81
CA ASP A 38 -2.84 -4.36 -6.22
C ASP A 38 -3.50 -3.82 -4.94
N TYR A 39 -2.73 -3.12 -4.11
CA TYR A 39 -3.21 -2.56 -2.84
C TYR A 39 -3.75 -1.13 -2.93
N PHE A 40 -3.66 -0.48 -4.09
CA PHE A 40 -4.17 0.87 -4.30
C PHE A 40 -5.64 1.06 -3.89
N PRO A 41 -6.58 0.17 -4.28
CA PRO A 41 -7.98 0.29 -3.88
C PRO A 41 -8.17 0.25 -2.36
N TYR A 42 -7.41 -0.60 -1.67
CA TYR A 42 -7.48 -0.73 -0.21
C TYR A 42 -7.02 0.54 0.53
N MET A 43 -6.12 1.30 -0.09
CA MET A 43 -5.67 2.58 0.46
C MET A 43 -6.65 3.71 0.15
N VAL A 44 -7.21 3.74 -1.05
CA VAL A 44 -8.11 4.81 -1.51
C VAL A 44 -9.45 4.78 -0.80
N LEU A 45 -10.04 3.59 -0.59
CA LEU A 45 -11.38 3.45 -0.01
C LEU A 45 -11.55 4.09 1.37
N PRO A 46 -10.66 3.86 2.37
CA PRO A 46 -10.77 4.50 3.67
C PRO A 46 -10.58 6.02 3.60
N ILE A 47 -9.64 6.49 2.77
CA ILE A 47 -9.41 7.93 2.57
C ILE A 47 -10.65 8.59 1.96
N TYR A 48 -11.19 8.00 0.91
CA TYR A 48 -12.41 8.46 0.27
C TYR A 48 -13.60 8.49 1.26
N SER A 49 -13.73 7.45 2.08
CA SER A 49 -14.83 7.33 3.07
C SER A 49 -14.79 8.45 4.10
N ILE A 50 -13.61 8.91 4.52
CA ILE A 50 -13.44 10.06 5.40
C ILE A 50 -13.75 11.36 4.68
N LEU A 51 -13.20 11.54 3.49
CA LEU A 51 -13.39 12.77 2.70
C LEU A 51 -14.84 12.96 2.25
N ALA A 52 -15.54 11.88 1.92
CA ALA A 52 -16.95 11.93 1.53
C ALA A 52 -17.90 12.36 2.68
N LYS A 53 -17.46 12.20 3.93
CA LYS A 53 -18.20 12.63 5.12
C LYS A 53 -17.80 14.03 5.61
N LEU A 54 -16.86 14.67 4.95
CA LEU A 54 -16.35 15.98 5.35
C LEU A 54 -17.41 17.05 5.12
N ASP A 55 -17.70 17.84 6.16
CA ASP A 55 -18.68 18.94 6.05
C ASP A 55 -18.11 20.03 5.15
N ILE A 56 -18.83 20.32 4.08
CA ILE A 56 -18.46 21.34 3.09
C ILE A 56 -18.33 22.73 3.72
N ARG A 57 -19.07 23.00 4.81
CA ARG A 57 -19.03 24.26 5.55
C ARG A 57 -17.65 24.56 6.12
N LEU A 58 -16.85 23.52 6.45
CA LEU A 58 -15.46 23.71 6.88
C LEU A 58 -14.58 24.27 5.75
N LEU A 59 -14.86 23.86 4.52
CA LEU A 59 -14.13 24.34 3.35
C LEU A 59 -14.53 25.77 2.98
N GLU A 60 -15.81 26.10 3.12
CA GLU A 60 -16.38 27.43 2.92
C GLU A 60 -15.83 28.40 3.96
N ALA A 61 -15.89 28.05 5.24
CA ALA A 61 -15.33 28.87 6.33
C ALA A 61 -13.83 29.16 6.15
N ALA A 62 -13.05 28.16 5.70
CA ALA A 62 -11.64 28.37 5.42
C ALA A 62 -11.42 29.35 4.25
N ARG A 63 -12.26 29.34 3.25
CA ARG A 63 -12.22 30.30 2.11
C ARG A 63 -12.61 31.70 2.56
N ASP A 64 -13.63 31.85 3.40
CA ASP A 64 -14.05 33.12 3.95
C ASP A 64 -12.95 33.78 4.79
N LEU A 65 -12.10 32.97 5.43
CA LEU A 65 -10.90 33.42 6.13
C LEU A 65 -9.71 33.73 5.19
N GLY A 66 -9.94 33.78 3.87
CA GLY A 66 -8.95 34.15 2.87
C GLY A 66 -8.01 33.02 2.42
N CYS A 67 -8.30 31.76 2.76
CA CYS A 67 -7.52 30.63 2.28
C CYS A 67 -7.76 30.36 0.78
N ASN A 68 -6.69 30.30 0.00
CA ASN A 68 -6.75 29.79 -1.36
C ASN A 68 -6.90 28.26 -1.38
N GLY A 69 -7.25 27.67 -2.54
CA GLY A 69 -7.50 26.24 -2.66
C GLY A 69 -6.37 25.34 -2.15
N ALA A 70 -5.11 25.71 -2.39
CA ALA A 70 -3.95 24.96 -1.89
C ALA A 70 -3.83 25.05 -0.35
N SER A 71 -4.15 26.19 0.23
CA SER A 71 -4.18 26.38 1.69
C SER A 71 -5.30 25.59 2.35
N VAL A 72 -6.49 25.55 1.73
CA VAL A 72 -7.61 24.72 2.18
C VAL A 72 -7.22 23.24 2.16
N LEU A 73 -6.63 22.77 1.05
CA LEU A 73 -6.17 21.39 0.93
C LEU A 73 -5.18 21.03 2.03
N ARG A 74 -4.15 21.87 2.25
CA ARG A 74 -3.07 21.58 3.20
C ARG A 74 -3.49 21.73 4.66
N ARG A 75 -4.33 22.75 4.98
CA ARG A 75 -4.65 23.12 6.37
C ARG A 75 -5.95 22.48 6.88
N VAL A 76 -6.85 22.08 5.99
CA VAL A 76 -8.17 21.54 6.36
C VAL A 76 -8.30 20.08 5.88
N VAL A 77 -8.21 19.85 4.56
CA VAL A 77 -8.48 18.54 3.99
C VAL A 77 -7.44 17.50 4.41
N PHE A 78 -6.14 17.85 4.30
CA PHE A 78 -5.06 16.92 4.62
C PHE A 78 -5.08 16.46 6.09
N PRO A 79 -5.16 17.34 7.11
CA PRO A 79 -5.26 16.91 8.50
C PRO A 79 -6.50 16.06 8.78
N LEU A 80 -7.64 16.42 8.20
CA LEU A 80 -8.88 15.66 8.36
C LEU A 80 -8.88 14.31 7.63
N SER A 81 -8.02 14.13 6.62
CA SER A 81 -7.86 12.85 5.93
C SER A 81 -6.91 11.86 6.65
N VAL A 82 -6.10 12.33 7.60
CA VAL A 82 -5.11 11.50 8.32
C VAL A 82 -5.73 10.23 8.93
N PRO A 83 -6.91 10.23 9.57
CA PRO A 83 -7.53 9.01 10.07
C PRO A 83 -7.83 7.99 8.97
N GLY A 84 -8.21 8.48 7.76
CA GLY A 84 -8.41 7.64 6.58
C GLY A 84 -7.11 7.02 6.08
N VAL A 85 -6.02 7.80 6.06
CA VAL A 85 -4.69 7.31 5.70
C VAL A 85 -4.23 6.21 6.66
N ILE A 86 -4.38 6.41 7.97
CA ILE A 86 -3.99 5.41 8.99
C ILE A 86 -4.82 4.13 8.82
N SER A 87 -6.13 4.26 8.59
CA SER A 87 -7.00 3.12 8.33
C SER A 87 -6.60 2.37 7.06
N GLY A 88 -6.26 3.09 5.98
CA GLY A 88 -5.76 2.53 4.74
C GLY A 88 -4.43 1.79 4.90
N VAL A 89 -3.47 2.39 5.59
CA VAL A 89 -2.17 1.75 5.90
C VAL A 89 -2.40 0.46 6.70
N THR A 90 -3.26 0.47 7.70
CA THR A 90 -3.59 -0.73 8.49
C THR A 90 -4.20 -1.82 7.61
N MET A 91 -5.08 -1.44 6.68
CA MET A 91 -5.78 -2.37 5.81
C MET A 91 -4.85 -3.00 4.76
N VAL A 92 -3.84 -2.26 4.31
CA VAL A 92 -2.83 -2.73 3.34
C VAL A 92 -1.73 -3.54 4.01
N LEU A 93 -1.38 -3.25 5.25
CA LEU A 93 -0.22 -3.82 5.94
C LEU A 93 -0.26 -5.36 6.00
N ILE A 94 -1.39 -5.94 6.37
CA ILE A 94 -1.52 -7.40 6.52
C ILE A 94 -1.35 -8.12 5.17
N PRO A 95 -2.12 -7.79 4.11
CA PRO A 95 -2.00 -8.50 2.84
C PRO A 95 -0.66 -8.22 2.14
N SER A 96 -0.07 -7.03 2.30
CA SER A 96 1.20 -6.71 1.63
C SER A 96 2.38 -7.52 2.17
N ILE A 97 2.42 -7.78 3.47
CA ILE A 97 3.51 -8.56 4.09
C ILE A 97 3.33 -10.07 3.84
N SER A 98 2.07 -10.56 3.78
CA SER A 98 1.77 -11.97 3.55
C SER A 98 1.72 -12.36 2.07
N THR A 99 1.85 -11.42 1.14
CA THR A 99 1.82 -11.73 -0.30
C THR A 99 3.05 -12.51 -0.74
N PHE A 100 2.84 -13.47 -1.62
CA PHE A 100 3.89 -14.23 -2.32
C PHE A 100 3.64 -14.24 -3.83
N TYR A 101 2.40 -14.07 -4.24
CA TYR A 101 2.00 -14.16 -5.64
C TYR A 101 2.66 -13.09 -6.52
N ILE A 102 2.75 -11.85 -6.01
CA ILE A 102 3.30 -10.71 -6.74
C ILE A 102 4.82 -10.86 -6.90
N SER A 103 5.52 -11.24 -5.82
CA SER A 103 6.98 -11.48 -5.85
C SER A 103 7.36 -12.60 -6.81
N GLN A 104 6.64 -13.70 -6.80
CA GLN A 104 6.89 -14.83 -7.71
C GLN A 104 6.65 -14.44 -9.16
N LYS A 105 5.58 -13.73 -9.44
CA LYS A 105 5.18 -13.38 -10.80
C LYS A 105 5.99 -12.22 -11.40
N LEU A 106 6.27 -11.19 -10.63
CA LEU A 106 6.99 -10.00 -11.11
C LEU A 106 8.48 -10.00 -10.77
N GLY A 107 8.86 -10.67 -9.68
CA GLY A 107 10.25 -10.79 -9.25
C GLY A 107 11.05 -11.90 -9.94
N SER A 108 10.41 -12.75 -10.78
CA SER A 108 11.04 -13.86 -11.49
C SER A 108 11.88 -14.78 -10.58
N GLY A 109 11.47 -14.97 -9.33
CA GLY A 109 12.17 -15.80 -8.35
C GLY A 109 13.47 -15.21 -7.79
N LYS A 110 13.80 -13.95 -8.10
CA LYS A 110 15.01 -13.28 -7.59
C LYS A 110 14.78 -12.58 -6.25
N PHE A 111 13.53 -12.23 -5.95
CA PHE A 111 13.15 -11.52 -4.74
C PHE A 111 12.23 -12.41 -3.91
N PHE A 112 12.64 -12.67 -2.67
CA PHE A 112 11.90 -13.49 -1.71
C PHE A 112 11.32 -12.59 -0.63
N LEU A 113 10.01 -12.55 -0.55
CA LEU A 113 9.29 -11.98 0.58
C LEU A 113 9.04 -13.05 1.65
N ILE A 114 8.61 -12.63 2.84
CA ILE A 114 8.33 -13.58 3.93
C ILE A 114 7.20 -14.54 3.53
N GLY A 115 6.21 -14.06 2.73
CA GLY A 115 5.16 -14.89 2.16
C GLY A 115 5.71 -16.03 1.27
N ASP A 116 6.72 -15.74 0.44
CA ASP A 116 7.39 -16.75 -0.39
C ASP A 116 8.08 -17.82 0.46
N ALA A 117 8.71 -17.40 1.57
CA ALA A 117 9.37 -18.34 2.48
C ALA A 117 8.37 -19.30 3.13
N ILE A 118 7.20 -18.80 3.54
CA ILE A 118 6.12 -19.63 4.12
C ILE A 118 5.58 -20.60 3.08
N GLU A 119 5.26 -20.11 1.88
CA GLU A 119 4.74 -20.94 0.80
C GLU A 119 5.77 -21.99 0.36
N GLY A 120 7.03 -21.62 0.19
CA GLY A 120 8.09 -22.55 -0.19
C GLY A 120 8.24 -23.71 0.79
N GLN A 121 8.16 -23.44 2.10
CA GLN A 121 8.18 -24.50 3.12
C GLN A 121 6.89 -25.35 3.11
N TYR A 122 5.75 -24.73 2.84
CA TYR A 122 4.48 -25.44 2.70
C TYR A 122 4.51 -26.41 1.51
N VAL A 123 4.97 -25.96 0.35
CA VAL A 123 5.10 -26.78 -0.87
C VAL A 123 6.15 -27.89 -0.69
N ALA A 124 7.23 -27.62 0.05
CA ALA A 124 8.24 -28.61 0.41
C ALA A 124 7.77 -29.63 1.47
N ASN A 125 6.49 -29.59 1.86
CA ASN A 125 5.87 -30.44 2.90
C ASN A 125 6.48 -30.28 4.32
N ASN A 126 7.17 -29.17 4.56
CA ASN A 126 7.73 -28.82 5.86
C ASN A 126 6.72 -28.00 6.68
N LEU A 127 5.54 -28.56 6.94
CA LEU A 127 4.40 -27.85 7.55
C LEU A 127 4.72 -27.24 8.91
N HIS A 128 5.54 -27.92 9.73
CA HIS A 128 5.93 -27.40 11.05
C HIS A 128 6.76 -26.12 10.95
N PHE A 129 7.69 -26.08 9.99
CA PHE A 129 8.54 -24.90 9.80
C PHE A 129 7.76 -23.75 9.15
N ALA A 130 6.90 -24.03 8.16
CA ALA A 130 5.98 -23.06 7.58
C ALA A 130 5.08 -22.42 8.66
N ALA A 131 4.50 -23.26 9.54
CA ALA A 131 3.66 -22.79 10.63
C ALA A 131 4.43 -21.94 11.65
N ALA A 132 5.68 -22.29 11.94
CA ALA A 132 6.52 -21.49 12.84
C ALA A 132 6.82 -20.08 12.29
N ILE A 133 7.18 -19.98 11.00
CA ILE A 133 7.41 -18.68 10.34
C ILE A 133 6.12 -17.85 10.32
N ALA A 134 5.00 -18.48 9.95
CA ALA A 134 3.69 -17.81 9.90
C ALA A 134 3.26 -17.30 11.29
N PHE A 135 3.53 -18.08 12.35
CA PHE A 135 3.23 -17.68 13.73
C PHE A 135 4.06 -16.48 14.17
N ILE A 136 5.37 -16.48 13.88
CA ILE A 136 6.25 -15.35 14.19
C ILE A 136 5.79 -14.11 13.43
N LEU A 137 5.48 -14.25 12.15
CA LEU A 137 4.95 -13.15 11.33
C LEU A 137 3.65 -12.59 11.92
N MET A 138 2.73 -13.45 12.33
CA MET A 138 1.48 -13.04 12.98
C MET A 138 1.74 -12.22 14.24
N LEU A 139 2.68 -12.64 15.09
CA LEU A 139 3.03 -11.90 16.31
C LEU A 139 3.61 -10.51 15.97
N ILE A 140 4.50 -10.42 14.98
CA ILE A 140 5.09 -9.15 14.54
C ILE A 140 3.99 -8.22 14.03
N LEU A 141 3.05 -8.74 13.22
CA LEU A 141 1.93 -7.95 12.69
C LEU A 141 0.99 -7.46 13.79
N LEU A 142 0.66 -8.32 14.77
CA LEU A 142 -0.19 -7.94 15.90
C LEU A 142 0.46 -6.85 16.75
N ILE A 143 1.76 -6.95 17.02
CA ILE A 143 2.52 -5.91 17.72
C ILE A 143 2.52 -4.62 16.92
N GLY A 144 2.82 -4.67 15.62
CA GLY A 144 2.80 -3.51 14.72
C GLY A 144 1.45 -2.81 14.69
N MET A 145 0.35 -3.57 14.60
CA MET A 145 -1.01 -3.04 14.64
C MET A 145 -1.35 -2.42 16.00
N ALA A 146 -0.94 -3.05 17.10
CA ALA A 146 -1.16 -2.51 18.46
C ALA A 146 -0.42 -1.18 18.65
N VAL A 147 0.83 -1.10 18.17
CA VAL A 147 1.62 0.13 18.20
C VAL A 147 0.98 1.21 17.36
N MET A 148 0.58 0.91 16.13
CA MET A 148 -0.13 1.88 15.26
C MET A 148 -1.42 2.38 15.91
N LYS A 149 -2.23 1.47 16.47
CA LYS A 149 -3.46 1.84 17.17
C LYS A 149 -3.18 2.76 18.35
N TYR A 150 -2.16 2.47 19.16
CA TYR A 150 -1.77 3.29 20.30
C TYR A 150 -1.41 4.73 19.88
N PHE A 151 -0.55 4.87 18.85
CA PHE A 151 -0.19 6.19 18.34
C PHE A 151 -1.38 6.94 17.71
N THR A 152 -2.24 6.24 16.98
CA THR A 152 -3.44 6.81 16.38
C THR A 152 -4.40 7.35 17.43
N THR A 153 -4.68 6.57 18.47
CA THR A 153 -5.59 6.98 19.54
C THR A 153 -5.03 8.18 20.30
N LYS A 154 -3.73 8.21 20.57
CA LYS A 154 -3.09 9.32 21.26
C LYS A 154 -3.13 10.64 20.46
N HIS A 155 -2.96 10.57 19.13
CA HIS A 155 -2.98 11.76 18.26
C HIS A 155 -4.40 12.25 17.90
N LEU A 156 -5.39 11.36 17.85
CA LEU A 156 -6.75 11.72 17.46
C LEU A 156 -7.68 12.04 18.64
N TYR A 157 -7.41 11.47 19.82
CA TYR A 157 -8.25 11.61 21.01
C TYR A 157 -7.52 12.21 22.22
N GLY A 158 -6.23 12.47 22.13
CA GLY A 158 -5.39 13.01 23.23
C GLY A 158 -5.16 14.52 23.14
N GLY A 159 -6.08 15.26 22.59
CA GLY A 159 -6.08 16.71 22.58
C GLY A 159 -6.91 17.28 23.75
N ASP A 160 -6.44 17.07 24.98
CA ASP A 160 -6.79 17.84 26.17
C ASP A 160 -5.61 18.71 26.56
#